data_db0c5c0e1a73a3d8fc9438982598778d
#
_entry.id   db0c5c0e1a73a3d8fc9438982598778d
#
_cell.length_a   1.000
_cell.length_b   1.000
_cell.length_c   1.000
_cell.angle_alpha   90.00
_cell.angle_beta   90.00
_cell.angle_gamma   90.00
#
_symmetry.space_group_name_H-M   'P 1'
#
loop_
_entity.id
_entity.type
_entity.pdbx_description
1 polymer ?
#
loop_
_entity_poly.entity_id
_entity_poly.type
_entity_poly.pdbx_seq_one_letter_code
_entity_poly.pdbx_strand_id
1 'polypeptide(L)'
;MFTREEFENLINNSPLFAIDKESSPALYKTERYNFLTLLTEYYQTYIYPKKPLEDYSLTLMETAAECIKYYDKDKGEFLHLFNSSMKRDLHIAKAKEIIEEKR
;
A
#
# COMPACT_ATOMS: atom_id res chain seq x y z
N MET A 1 -0.89 -10.84 -16.93
CA MET A 1 -0.34 -9.79 -16.04
C MET A 1 -0.93 -8.44 -16.42
N PHE A 2 -1.24 -7.61 -15.44
CA PHE A 2 -1.79 -6.28 -15.69
C PHE A 2 -0.69 -5.31 -16.12
N THR A 3 -1.05 -4.33 -16.97
CA THR A 3 -0.18 -3.20 -17.24
C THR A 3 -0.12 -2.29 -16.01
N ARG A 4 0.83 -1.37 -15.99
CA ARG A 4 0.95 -0.40 -14.90
C ARG A 4 -0.35 0.40 -14.71
N GLU A 5 -0.92 0.87 -15.81
CA GLU A 5 -2.19 1.63 -15.77
C GLU A 5 -3.34 0.79 -15.25
N GLU A 6 -3.41 -0.49 -15.64
CA GLU A 6 -4.44 -1.40 -15.14
C GLU A 6 -4.31 -1.62 -13.62
N PHE A 7 -3.09 -1.83 -13.12
CA PHE A 7 -2.85 -1.91 -11.68
C PHE A 7 -3.31 -0.65 -10.96
N GLU A 8 -2.91 0.51 -11.48
CA GLU A 8 -3.27 1.80 -10.86
C GLU A 8 -4.78 1.99 -10.81
N ASN A 9 -5.49 1.65 -11.88
CA ASN A 9 -6.94 1.74 -11.91
C ASN A 9 -7.61 0.76 -10.94
N LEU A 10 -7.13 -0.47 -10.88
CA LEU A 10 -7.68 -1.47 -9.96
C LEU A 10 -7.46 -1.08 -8.49
N ILE A 11 -6.33 -0.51 -8.18
CA ILE A 11 -6.01 -0.08 -6.82
C ILE A 11 -6.83 1.16 -6.45
N ASN A 12 -6.83 2.18 -7.30
CA ASN A 12 -7.52 3.44 -7.03
C ASN A 12 -9.04 3.28 -6.95
N ASN A 13 -9.60 2.31 -7.67
CA ASN A 13 -11.05 2.06 -7.73
C ASN A 13 -11.44 0.75 -7.06
N SER A 14 -10.65 0.29 -6.09
CA SER A 14 -10.89 -0.98 -5.41
C SER A 14 -12.27 -1.02 -4.75
N PRO A 15 -12.96 -2.18 -4.83
CA PRO A 15 -14.22 -2.38 -4.08
C PRO A 15 -14.06 -2.20 -2.57
N LEU A 16 -12.83 -2.35 -2.05
CA LEU A 16 -12.55 -2.17 -0.63
C LEU A 16 -13.08 -0.85 -0.08
N PHE A 17 -12.95 0.23 -0.85
CA PHE A 17 -13.33 1.57 -0.40
C PHE A 17 -14.86 1.81 -0.40
N ALA A 18 -15.64 0.89 -0.95
CA ALA A 18 -17.10 0.95 -0.95
C ALA A 18 -17.74 -0.01 0.06
N ILE A 19 -16.94 -0.81 0.77
CA ILE A 19 -17.45 -1.81 1.72
C ILE A 19 -17.49 -1.21 3.12
N ASP A 20 -18.63 -1.38 3.80
CA ASP A 20 -18.75 -1.04 5.22
C ASP A 20 -18.17 -2.19 6.04
N LYS A 21 -17.09 -1.93 6.74
CA LYS A 21 -16.38 -2.89 7.58
C LYS A 21 -17.28 -3.51 8.65
N GLU A 22 -18.19 -2.72 9.23
CA GLU A 22 -19.06 -3.20 10.30
C GLU A 22 -20.21 -4.06 9.77
N SER A 23 -20.78 -3.69 8.62
CA SER A 23 -21.90 -4.42 8.02
C SER A 23 -21.47 -5.69 7.30
N SER A 24 -20.26 -5.73 6.74
CA SER A 24 -19.78 -6.84 5.93
C SER A 24 -18.33 -7.18 6.27
N PRO A 25 -18.05 -7.64 7.51
CA PRO A 25 -16.66 -7.86 7.94
C PRO A 25 -15.91 -8.92 7.17
N ALA A 26 -16.59 -10.00 6.76
CA ALA A 26 -15.96 -11.08 5.99
C ALA A 26 -15.58 -10.61 4.58
N LEU A 27 -16.48 -9.89 3.91
CA LEU A 27 -16.21 -9.33 2.59
C LEU A 27 -15.10 -8.28 2.66
N TYR A 28 -15.12 -7.43 3.67
CA TYR A 28 -14.08 -6.43 3.88
C TYR A 28 -12.71 -7.08 4.01
N LYS A 29 -12.60 -8.13 4.80
CA LYS A 29 -11.34 -8.86 5.02
C LYS A 29 -10.82 -9.47 3.72
N THR A 30 -11.69 -10.08 2.92
CA THR A 30 -11.34 -10.68 1.63
C THR A 30 -10.85 -9.61 0.65
N GLU A 31 -11.59 -8.51 0.52
CA GLU A 31 -11.22 -7.43 -0.40
C GLU A 31 -9.94 -6.71 0.05
N ARG A 32 -9.73 -6.60 1.37
CA ARG A 32 -8.49 -6.04 1.90
C ARG A 32 -7.29 -6.91 1.54
N TYR A 33 -7.42 -8.22 1.65
CA TYR A 33 -6.36 -9.15 1.25
C TYR A 33 -6.05 -9.02 -0.24
N ASN A 34 -7.07 -9.02 -1.09
CA ASN A 34 -6.90 -8.86 -2.53
C ASN A 34 -6.24 -7.53 -2.88
N PHE A 35 -6.64 -6.46 -2.21
CA PHE A 35 -6.09 -5.13 -2.40
C PHE A 35 -4.60 -5.09 -2.04
N LEU A 36 -4.23 -5.66 -0.90
CA LEU A 36 -2.83 -5.68 -0.46
C LEU A 36 -1.96 -6.52 -1.40
N THR A 37 -2.50 -7.61 -1.95
CA THR A 37 -1.80 -8.42 -2.94
C THR A 37 -1.54 -7.63 -4.23
N LEU A 38 -2.54 -6.93 -4.74
CA LEU A 38 -2.39 -6.07 -5.91
C LEU A 38 -1.36 -4.97 -5.68
N LEU A 39 -1.42 -4.33 -4.53
CA LEU A 39 -0.50 -3.25 -4.18
C LEU A 39 0.95 -3.74 -4.10
N THR A 40 1.16 -4.91 -3.52
CA THR A 40 2.47 -5.55 -3.44
C THR A 40 3.02 -5.88 -4.83
N GLU A 41 2.21 -6.49 -5.68
CA GLU A 41 2.60 -6.81 -7.06
C GLU A 41 2.93 -5.57 -7.86
N TYR A 42 2.13 -4.52 -7.71
CA TYR A 42 2.37 -3.24 -8.37
C TYR A 42 3.73 -2.67 -7.98
N TYR A 43 4.06 -2.68 -6.69
CA TYR A 43 5.34 -2.17 -6.21
C TYR A 43 6.51 -3.02 -6.68
N GLN A 44 6.39 -4.36 -6.61
CA GLN A 44 7.45 -5.26 -7.08
C GLN A 44 7.72 -5.14 -8.56
N THR A 45 6.67 -4.91 -9.36
CA THR A 45 6.79 -4.90 -10.82
C THR A 45 7.20 -3.54 -11.37
N TYR A 46 6.65 -2.46 -10.82
CA TYR A 46 6.75 -1.13 -11.44
C TYR A 46 7.46 -0.07 -10.60
N ILE A 47 7.41 -0.16 -9.29
CA ILE A 47 7.97 0.88 -8.42
C ILE A 47 9.38 0.50 -7.95
N TYR A 48 9.53 -0.71 -7.40
CA TYR A 48 10.81 -1.21 -6.91
C TYR A 48 11.19 -2.56 -7.53
N PRO A 49 11.30 -2.65 -8.87
CA PRO A 49 11.56 -3.94 -9.53
C PRO A 49 12.93 -4.54 -9.21
N LYS A 50 13.87 -3.72 -8.75
CA LYS A 50 15.24 -4.17 -8.43
C LYS A 50 15.49 -4.29 -6.92
N LYS A 51 14.51 -3.94 -6.10
CA LYS A 51 14.63 -4.01 -4.65
C LYS A 51 14.01 -5.30 -4.13
N PRO A 52 14.70 -6.07 -3.27
CA PRO A 52 14.11 -7.27 -2.66
C PRO A 52 12.87 -6.91 -1.87
N LEU A 53 11.84 -7.77 -1.95
CA LEU A 53 10.57 -7.52 -1.26
C LEU A 53 10.75 -7.36 0.25
N GLU A 54 11.64 -8.14 0.86
CA GLU A 54 11.92 -8.09 2.28
C GLU A 54 12.43 -6.71 2.76
N ASP A 55 13.01 -5.93 1.87
CA ASP A 55 13.52 -4.60 2.21
C ASP A 55 12.42 -3.57 2.43
N TYR A 56 11.21 -3.82 1.91
CA TYR A 56 10.13 -2.83 2.02
C TYR A 56 8.76 -3.43 2.36
N SER A 57 8.61 -4.76 2.42
CA SER A 57 7.31 -5.39 2.62
C SER A 57 6.63 -4.99 3.94
N LEU A 58 7.37 -4.94 5.03
CA LEU A 58 6.79 -4.56 6.33
C LEU A 58 6.32 -3.11 6.29
N THR A 59 7.16 -2.21 5.79
CA THR A 59 6.79 -0.80 5.64
C THR A 59 5.58 -0.64 4.72
N LEU A 60 5.54 -1.38 3.61
CA LEU A 60 4.41 -1.35 2.68
C LEU A 60 3.11 -1.75 3.38
N MET A 61 3.13 -2.83 4.16
CA MET A 61 1.93 -3.31 4.88
C MET A 61 1.48 -2.31 5.94
N GLU A 62 2.39 -1.76 6.71
CA GLU A 62 2.08 -0.77 7.76
C GLU A 62 1.53 0.52 7.15
N THR A 63 2.18 1.02 6.10
CA THR A 63 1.75 2.23 5.39
C THR A 63 0.38 2.02 4.75
N ALA A 64 0.16 0.86 4.13
CA ALA A 64 -1.13 0.54 3.51
C ALA A 64 -2.26 0.49 4.55
N ALA A 65 -2.03 -0.13 5.70
CA ALA A 65 -3.03 -0.20 6.77
C ALA A 65 -3.42 1.20 7.23
N GLU A 66 -2.45 2.08 7.43
CA GLU A 66 -2.69 3.45 7.84
C GLU A 66 -3.42 4.25 6.76
N CYS A 67 -2.98 4.15 5.51
CA CYS A 67 -3.61 4.86 4.40
C CYS A 67 -5.05 4.40 4.15
N ILE A 68 -5.33 3.10 4.26
CA ILE A 68 -6.69 2.57 4.13
C ILE A 68 -7.60 3.16 5.20
N LYS A 69 -7.09 3.30 6.43
CA LYS A 69 -7.84 3.84 7.56
C LYS A 69 -8.22 5.31 7.37
N TYR A 70 -7.34 6.10 6.77
CA TYR A 70 -7.53 7.55 6.65
C TYR A 70 -7.87 8.02 5.24
N TYR A 71 -7.98 7.11 4.28
CA TYR A 71 -8.26 7.50 2.90
C TYR A 71 -9.64 8.13 2.75
N ASP A 72 -9.65 9.28 2.06
CA ASP A 72 -10.87 10.00 1.69
C ASP A 72 -10.87 10.16 0.17
N LYS A 73 -11.76 9.43 -0.51
CA LYS A 73 -11.86 9.44 -1.97
C LYS A 73 -12.22 10.80 -2.56
N ASP A 74 -12.79 11.69 -1.75
CA ASP A 74 -13.14 13.04 -2.19
C ASP A 74 -11.91 13.97 -2.23
N LYS A 75 -10.80 13.56 -1.65
CA LYS A 75 -9.55 14.33 -1.61
C LYS A 75 -8.49 13.87 -2.61
N GLY A 76 -8.79 12.89 -3.44
CA GLY A 76 -7.86 12.40 -4.46
C GLY A 76 -7.80 10.90 -4.57
N GLU A 77 -6.87 10.42 -5.38
CA GLU A 77 -6.68 8.99 -5.63
C GLU A 77 -5.87 8.34 -4.50
N PHE A 78 -6.18 7.09 -4.21
CA PHE A 78 -5.47 6.34 -3.17
C PHE A 78 -3.96 6.26 -3.41
N LEU A 79 -3.54 5.94 -4.64
CA LEU A 79 -2.12 5.80 -4.95
C LEU A 79 -1.34 7.10 -4.77
N HIS A 80 -1.97 8.24 -4.99
CA HIS A 80 -1.33 9.52 -4.72
C HIS A 80 -0.97 9.67 -3.24
N LEU A 81 -1.92 9.37 -2.37
CA LEU A 81 -1.71 9.36 -0.92
C LEU A 81 -0.68 8.30 -0.52
N PHE A 82 -0.86 7.07 -1.03
CA PHE A 82 -0.03 5.95 -0.64
C PHE A 82 1.43 6.12 -1.07
N ASN A 83 1.67 6.55 -2.30
CA ASN A 83 3.03 6.71 -2.82
C ASN A 83 3.80 7.77 -2.03
N SER A 84 3.14 8.86 -1.66
CA SER A 84 3.74 9.91 -0.82
C SER A 84 4.06 9.39 0.57
N SER A 85 3.12 8.67 1.17
CA SER A 85 3.30 8.09 2.52
C SER A 85 4.38 7.01 2.52
N MET A 86 4.42 6.16 1.49
CA MET A 86 5.39 5.09 1.37
C MET A 86 6.82 5.64 1.26
N LYS A 87 7.00 6.68 0.46
CA LYS A 87 8.29 7.33 0.29
C LYS A 87 8.82 7.90 1.61
N ARG A 88 7.95 8.55 2.37
CA ARG A 88 8.28 9.09 3.70
C ARG A 88 8.61 7.97 4.67
N ASP A 89 7.77 6.94 4.74
CA ASP A 89 7.91 5.86 5.72
C ASP A 89 9.14 5.00 5.47
N LEU A 90 9.50 4.76 4.20
CA LEU A 90 10.74 4.06 3.86
C LEU A 90 11.97 4.86 4.29
N HIS A 91 11.92 6.17 4.12
CA HIS A 91 13.01 7.06 4.55
C HIS A 91 13.20 6.99 6.08
N ILE A 92 12.11 7.02 6.82
CA ILE A 92 12.13 6.92 8.29
C ILE A 92 12.67 5.56 8.74
N ALA A 93 12.21 4.47 8.12
CA ALA A 93 12.67 3.11 8.45
C ALA A 93 14.18 2.97 8.21
N LYS A 94 14.68 3.50 7.11
CA LYS A 94 16.11 3.47 6.78
C LYS A 94 16.93 4.28 7.77
N ALA A 95 16.43 5.43 8.18
CA ALA A 95 17.11 6.27 9.19
C ALA A 95 17.21 5.56 10.54
N LYS A 96 16.16 4.84 10.95
CA LYS A 96 16.16 4.04 12.18
C LYS A 96 17.18 2.91 12.14
N GLU A 97 17.29 2.20 11.02
CA GLU A 97 18.29 1.15 10.83
C GLU A 97 19.71 1.69 10.99
N ILE A 98 19.99 2.81 10.37
CA ILE A 98 21.31 3.46 10.47
C ILE A 98 21.64 3.83 11.92
N ILE A 99 20.66 4.34 12.66
CA ILE A 99 20.84 4.71 14.06
C ILE A 99 21.08 3.45 14.92
N GLU A 100 20.36 2.38 14.69
CA GLU A 100 20.51 1.11 15.42
C GLU A 100 21.88 0.47 15.16
N GLU A 101 22.35 0.48 13.92
CA GLU A 101 23.67 -0.06 13.55
C GLU A 101 24.82 0.68 14.20
N LYS A 102 24.65 1.95 14.50
CA LYS A 102 25.68 2.79 15.11
C LYS A 102 25.74 2.68 16.64
N ARG A 103 24.83 1.96 17.22
CA ARG A 103 24.81 1.68 18.65
C ARG A 103 25.62 0.43 18.96
#